data_9144bb519c3e8c5adfb46316eddb01b4
#
_entry.id   9144bb519c3e8c5adfb46316eddb01b4
#
_cell.length_a   1.000
_cell.length_b   1.000
_cell.length_c   1.000
_cell.angle_alpha   90.00
_cell.angle_beta   90.00
_cell.angle_gamma   90.00
#
_symmetry.space_group_name_H-M   'P 1'
#
loop_
_entity.id
_entity.type
_entity.pdbx_description
1 polymer ?
#
loop_
_entity_poly.entity_id
_entity_poly.type
_entity_poly.pdbx_seq_one_letter_code
_entity_poly.pdbx_strand_id
1 'polypeptide(L)'
;MSRDGLTLEDLEASAIAAGSLRGRNVVILGGGRTGQATAAFAAEAGANVTVHDTDTMERVVGAAEAFAGSAIRTSFGDAENLAPLLADADLVVHSPAVTLGFPTVRPAIERDLRTFAAGAIPLAGEGGARGRILISEPEWALRLLGNRWRVGVTGTKGKSTTSNLIATILARDPSHPVELGGNNGKPLIGRAATLPAETRVVIELSELQLPSLHSAVDVGVFTNVTVDHLDRHGTVGAYRSVKRLLADRIADDGVMVINLDDPVVAAYGGIGRVEMVGYRLSSPIPGGVGIVDGWIVAAGVLRAPRFGGGLAATGPRGRIMPVGEIALPGEHSVSNVLAAVSVALIAGVAPDAIRSAVSSFTGIPHRLETVAVVNGIRYVNDSQATQPDAVAAAVRSFPKPLVLIAGGRSKGLDLTDLAPIVAERCSAAVVMGELADELEALFRGAGLTRIERAISVESAVEVGTSLAHEIGAPSADGIRATLLLSPIGSSFDMYNNPFGARGEAFRAAVLAQVGATR
;
A
#
# COMPACT_ATOMS: atom_id res chain seq x y z
N MET A 1 -35.13 -10.46 24.68
CA MET A 1 -34.74 -9.07 25.02
C MET A 1 -34.18 -8.44 23.76
N SER A 2 -34.80 -7.37 23.22
CA SER A 2 -34.22 -6.64 22.10
C SER A 2 -32.91 -6.05 22.59
N ARG A 3 -31.79 -6.41 21.94
CA ARG A 3 -30.51 -5.78 22.23
C ARG A 3 -30.60 -4.32 21.81
N ASP A 4 -30.25 -3.39 22.71
CA ASP A 4 -30.08 -2.00 22.30
C ASP A 4 -29.05 -1.95 21.13
N GLY A 5 -29.37 -1.20 20.07
CA GLY A 5 -28.47 -1.05 18.91
C GLY A 5 -27.13 -0.45 19.33
N LEU A 6 -26.11 -0.57 18.44
CA LEU A 6 -24.82 0.09 18.62
C LEU A 6 -24.91 1.59 18.31
N THR A 7 -24.02 2.37 18.91
CA THR A 7 -23.71 3.75 18.52
C THR A 7 -22.36 3.80 17.80
N LEU A 8 -22.01 4.92 17.17
CA LEU A 8 -20.67 5.08 16.55
C LEU A 8 -19.57 5.13 17.60
N GLU A 9 -19.85 5.64 18.79
CA GLU A 9 -18.93 5.68 19.93
C GLU A 9 -18.60 4.27 20.45
N ASP A 10 -19.54 3.30 20.29
CA ASP A 10 -19.30 1.89 20.65
C ASP A 10 -18.19 1.24 19.79
N LEU A 11 -17.81 1.85 18.67
CA LEU A 11 -16.71 1.41 17.80
C LEU A 11 -15.36 2.05 18.12
N GLU A 12 -15.29 2.95 19.10
CA GLU A 12 -14.04 3.56 19.54
C GLU A 12 -13.24 2.63 20.45
N ALA A 13 -11.92 2.83 20.50
CA ALA A 13 -11.00 1.96 21.23
C ALA A 13 -11.37 1.83 22.73
N SER A 14 -11.80 2.94 23.37
CA SER A 14 -12.19 2.97 24.79
C SER A 14 -13.45 2.15 25.07
N ALA A 15 -14.47 2.28 24.20
CA ALA A 15 -15.72 1.53 24.31
C ALA A 15 -15.52 0.04 24.06
N ILE A 16 -14.69 -0.31 23.07
CA ILE A 16 -14.35 -1.72 22.78
C ILE A 16 -13.59 -2.35 23.96
N ALA A 17 -12.62 -1.63 24.54
CA ALA A 17 -11.94 -2.06 25.75
C ALA A 17 -12.91 -2.25 26.94
N ALA A 18 -13.98 -1.44 27.01
CA ALA A 18 -15.06 -1.60 27.99
C ALA A 18 -16.04 -2.74 27.67
N GLY A 19 -15.91 -3.37 26.49
CA GLY A 19 -16.70 -4.52 26.07
C GLY A 19 -17.93 -4.21 25.25
N SER A 20 -17.99 -3.08 24.54
CA SER A 20 -19.12 -2.67 23.67
C SER A 20 -19.48 -3.71 22.59
N LEU A 21 -18.50 -4.48 22.12
CA LEU A 21 -18.69 -5.54 21.12
C LEU A 21 -18.98 -6.92 21.71
N ARG A 22 -18.92 -7.09 23.03
CA ARG A 22 -19.10 -8.41 23.66
C ARG A 22 -20.48 -9.00 23.34
N GLY A 23 -20.46 -10.17 22.69
CA GLY A 23 -21.66 -10.88 22.25
C GLY A 23 -22.42 -10.23 21.10
N ARG A 24 -21.94 -9.15 20.48
CA ARG A 24 -22.51 -8.55 19.28
C ARG A 24 -22.26 -9.43 18.06
N ASN A 25 -23.20 -9.45 17.13
CA ASN A 25 -23.07 -10.18 15.88
C ASN A 25 -22.38 -9.28 14.84
N VAL A 26 -21.15 -9.63 14.47
CA VAL A 26 -20.33 -8.89 13.50
C VAL A 26 -20.18 -9.73 12.23
N VAL A 27 -20.62 -9.18 11.11
CA VAL A 27 -20.43 -9.80 9.78
C VAL A 27 -19.35 -9.04 9.04
N ILE A 28 -18.35 -9.78 8.54
CA ILE A 28 -17.24 -9.23 7.78
C ILE A 28 -17.34 -9.71 6.35
N LEU A 29 -17.32 -8.78 5.40
CA LEU A 29 -17.40 -9.04 3.97
C LEU A 29 -16.05 -8.89 3.30
N GLY A 30 -15.53 -10.02 2.79
CA GLY A 30 -14.20 -10.19 2.24
C GLY A 30 -13.27 -10.92 3.21
N GLY A 31 -12.82 -12.12 2.83
CA GLY A 31 -11.96 -13.02 3.62
C GLY A 31 -10.45 -12.79 3.43
N GLY A 32 -10.04 -11.79 2.63
CA GLY A 32 -8.63 -11.45 2.41
C GLY A 32 -7.94 -10.89 3.66
N ARG A 33 -6.68 -10.43 3.52
CA ARG A 33 -5.86 -9.95 4.66
C ARG A 33 -6.58 -8.95 5.58
N THR A 34 -7.29 -8.00 4.99
CA THR A 34 -8.08 -6.99 5.72
C THR A 34 -9.19 -7.65 6.54
N GLY A 35 -9.95 -8.55 5.92
CA GLY A 35 -11.03 -9.28 6.61
C GLY A 35 -10.51 -10.20 7.70
N GLN A 36 -9.39 -10.90 7.47
CA GLN A 36 -8.73 -11.75 8.47
C GLN A 36 -8.32 -10.93 9.70
N ALA A 37 -7.66 -9.78 9.50
CA ALA A 37 -7.26 -8.89 10.59
C ALA A 37 -8.47 -8.32 11.34
N THR A 38 -9.53 -7.95 10.62
CA THR A 38 -10.77 -7.44 11.21
C THR A 38 -11.48 -8.52 12.02
N ALA A 39 -11.52 -9.76 11.52
CA ALA A 39 -12.15 -10.89 12.18
C ALA A 39 -11.43 -11.24 13.50
N ALA A 40 -10.10 -11.29 13.47
CA ALA A 40 -9.31 -11.51 14.68
C ALA A 40 -9.58 -10.41 15.72
N PHE A 41 -9.50 -9.13 15.32
CA PHE A 41 -9.76 -7.99 16.19
C PHE A 41 -11.16 -8.02 16.81
N ALA A 42 -12.21 -8.26 16.01
CA ALA A 42 -13.59 -8.30 16.51
C ALA A 42 -13.83 -9.51 17.43
N ALA A 43 -13.21 -10.67 17.13
CA ALA A 43 -13.31 -11.85 17.98
C ALA A 43 -12.58 -11.65 19.33
N GLU A 44 -11.39 -11.04 19.33
CA GLU A 44 -10.67 -10.66 20.55
C GLU A 44 -11.47 -9.66 21.41
N ALA A 45 -12.24 -8.77 20.75
CA ALA A 45 -13.17 -7.85 21.43
C ALA A 45 -14.44 -8.55 21.98
N GLY A 46 -14.56 -9.87 21.78
CA GLY A 46 -15.67 -10.69 22.30
C GLY A 46 -16.93 -10.73 21.43
N ALA A 47 -16.83 -10.33 20.18
CA ALA A 47 -17.95 -10.41 19.22
C ALA A 47 -18.19 -11.84 18.70
N ASN A 48 -19.42 -12.13 18.28
CA ASN A 48 -19.76 -13.30 17.48
C ASN A 48 -19.47 -12.99 16.02
N VAL A 49 -18.34 -13.44 15.49
CA VAL A 49 -17.88 -13.05 14.15
C VAL A 49 -18.29 -14.08 13.10
N THR A 50 -18.76 -13.58 11.96
CA THR A 50 -18.97 -14.36 10.73
C THR A 50 -18.23 -13.66 9.58
N VAL A 51 -17.35 -14.38 8.88
CA VAL A 51 -16.67 -13.90 7.68
C VAL A 51 -17.33 -14.51 6.44
N HIS A 52 -17.70 -13.67 5.50
CA HIS A 52 -18.24 -14.09 4.21
C HIS A 52 -17.33 -13.64 3.07
N ASP A 53 -17.09 -14.55 2.10
CA ASP A 53 -16.44 -14.23 0.83
C ASP A 53 -17.12 -15.01 -0.30
N THR A 54 -17.19 -14.39 -1.49
CA THR A 54 -17.75 -15.03 -2.70
C THR A 54 -16.83 -16.04 -3.35
N ASP A 55 -15.53 -15.97 -3.04
CA ASP A 55 -14.56 -16.98 -3.42
C ASP A 55 -14.56 -18.15 -2.44
N THR A 56 -14.02 -19.30 -2.87
CA THR A 56 -13.83 -20.44 -1.95
C THR A 56 -12.66 -20.16 -0.99
N MET A 57 -12.68 -20.82 0.16
CA MET A 57 -11.65 -20.62 1.20
C MET A 57 -10.23 -20.91 0.68
N GLU A 58 -10.09 -21.88 -0.22
CA GLU A 58 -8.81 -22.26 -0.83
C GLU A 58 -8.26 -21.17 -1.76
N ARG A 59 -9.14 -20.39 -2.40
CA ARG A 59 -8.74 -19.28 -3.29
C ARG A 59 -8.36 -18.01 -2.54
N VAL A 60 -8.91 -17.83 -1.35
CA VAL A 60 -8.59 -16.66 -0.52
C VAL A 60 -7.31 -16.90 0.26
N VAL A 61 -6.25 -16.19 -0.12
CA VAL A 61 -4.90 -16.37 0.44
C VAL A 61 -4.89 -16.22 1.97
N GLY A 62 -4.43 -17.27 2.67
CA GLY A 62 -4.29 -17.30 4.13
C GLY A 62 -5.58 -17.51 4.90
N ALA A 63 -6.75 -17.61 4.25
CA ALA A 63 -8.04 -17.76 4.94
C ALA A 63 -8.14 -19.07 5.72
N ALA A 64 -7.75 -20.17 5.11
CA ALA A 64 -7.79 -21.49 5.76
C ALA A 64 -6.95 -21.53 7.07
N GLU A 65 -5.75 -20.92 7.04
CA GLU A 65 -4.88 -20.84 8.22
C GLU A 65 -5.42 -19.87 9.26
N ALA A 66 -5.88 -18.69 8.83
CA ALA A 66 -6.37 -17.63 9.72
C ALA A 66 -7.62 -18.05 10.51
N PHE A 67 -8.46 -18.89 9.93
CA PHE A 67 -9.73 -19.31 10.55
C PHE A 67 -9.68 -20.72 11.15
N ALA A 68 -8.61 -21.50 10.91
CA ALA A 68 -8.45 -22.83 11.48
C ALA A 68 -8.47 -22.82 13.01
N GLY A 69 -9.34 -23.63 13.62
CA GLY A 69 -9.43 -23.73 15.07
C GLY A 69 -9.95 -22.49 15.81
N SER A 70 -10.35 -21.44 15.09
CA SER A 70 -10.94 -20.24 15.68
C SER A 70 -12.45 -20.41 15.92
N ALA A 71 -13.03 -19.58 16.80
CA ALA A 71 -14.47 -19.50 17.00
C ALA A 71 -15.19 -18.66 15.91
N ILE A 72 -14.47 -18.20 14.90
CA ILE A 72 -14.99 -17.39 13.79
C ILE A 72 -15.76 -18.30 12.84
N ARG A 73 -17.01 -17.96 12.56
CA ARG A 73 -17.82 -18.65 11.56
C ARG A 73 -17.43 -18.18 10.17
N THR A 74 -17.40 -19.09 9.21
CA THR A 74 -17.04 -18.80 7.83
C THR A 74 -18.14 -19.21 6.87
N SER A 75 -18.35 -18.39 5.83
CA SER A 75 -19.30 -18.61 4.73
C SER A 75 -18.60 -18.24 3.44
N PHE A 76 -17.97 -19.22 2.78
CA PHE A 76 -17.18 -19.02 1.57
C PHE A 76 -17.83 -19.72 0.38
N GLY A 77 -17.69 -19.13 -0.82
CA GLY A 77 -18.17 -19.70 -2.07
C GLY A 77 -19.68 -19.57 -2.31
N ASP A 78 -20.45 -19.02 -1.38
CA ASP A 78 -21.87 -18.74 -1.55
C ASP A 78 -22.05 -17.27 -1.98
N ALA A 79 -22.33 -17.10 -3.28
CA ALA A 79 -22.32 -15.79 -3.91
C ALA A 79 -23.67 -15.07 -3.92
N GLU A 80 -24.76 -15.74 -3.53
CA GLU A 80 -26.07 -15.25 -3.94
C GLU A 80 -26.98 -14.76 -2.82
N ASN A 81 -26.64 -14.99 -1.55
CA ASN A 81 -27.56 -14.67 -0.46
C ASN A 81 -26.89 -14.19 0.83
N LEU A 82 -26.64 -12.89 0.93
CA LEU A 82 -26.20 -12.26 2.18
C LEU A 82 -27.33 -12.00 3.17
N ALA A 83 -28.57 -11.92 2.71
CA ALA A 83 -29.72 -11.50 3.53
C ALA A 83 -29.85 -12.28 4.86
N PRO A 84 -29.68 -13.62 4.93
CA PRO A 84 -29.74 -14.33 6.20
C PRO A 84 -28.59 -13.97 7.17
N LEU A 85 -27.38 -13.70 6.65
CA LEU A 85 -26.23 -13.31 7.47
C LEU A 85 -26.41 -11.89 8.02
N LEU A 86 -27.01 -11.01 7.22
CA LEU A 86 -27.24 -9.61 7.58
C LEU A 86 -28.46 -9.41 8.51
N ALA A 87 -29.40 -10.36 8.54
CA ALA A 87 -30.65 -10.23 9.30
C ALA A 87 -30.41 -9.93 10.79
N ASP A 88 -29.49 -10.64 11.41
CA ASP A 88 -29.17 -10.55 12.84
C ASP A 88 -27.85 -9.79 13.12
N ALA A 89 -27.24 -9.14 12.12
CA ALA A 89 -26.01 -8.40 12.29
C ALA A 89 -26.24 -7.08 13.04
N ASP A 90 -25.47 -6.85 14.09
CA ASP A 90 -25.36 -5.56 14.77
C ASP A 90 -24.40 -4.63 14.00
N LEU A 91 -23.32 -5.21 13.47
CA LEU A 91 -22.25 -4.51 12.74
C LEU A 91 -21.89 -5.30 11.48
N VAL A 92 -21.85 -4.62 10.36
CA VAL A 92 -21.31 -5.14 9.11
C VAL A 92 -20.05 -4.36 8.75
N VAL A 93 -18.93 -5.08 8.60
CA VAL A 93 -17.64 -4.50 8.19
C VAL A 93 -17.29 -5.04 6.81
N HIS A 94 -17.15 -4.15 5.84
CA HIS A 94 -16.77 -4.57 4.49
C HIS A 94 -15.32 -4.23 4.16
N SER A 95 -14.68 -5.11 3.38
CA SER A 95 -13.39 -4.79 2.78
C SER A 95 -13.55 -3.69 1.72
N PRO A 96 -12.50 -2.94 1.38
CA PRO A 96 -12.56 -1.91 0.35
C PRO A 96 -13.08 -2.40 -1.01
N ALA A 97 -12.83 -3.68 -1.34
CA ALA A 97 -13.29 -4.28 -2.59
C ALA A 97 -14.82 -4.47 -2.66
N VAL A 98 -15.52 -4.41 -1.51
CA VAL A 98 -16.98 -4.60 -1.38
C VAL A 98 -17.67 -3.26 -1.09
N THR A 99 -17.13 -2.15 -1.57
CA THR A 99 -17.70 -0.82 -1.38
C THR A 99 -18.92 -0.62 -2.28
N LEU A 100 -20.03 -0.16 -1.68
CA LEU A 100 -21.29 0.13 -2.40
C LEU A 100 -21.07 1.10 -3.56
N GLY A 101 -21.68 0.79 -4.70
CA GLY A 101 -21.60 1.60 -5.91
C GLY A 101 -20.41 1.29 -6.82
N PHE A 102 -19.51 0.35 -6.45
CA PHE A 102 -18.46 -0.10 -7.36
C PHE A 102 -18.97 -1.18 -8.32
N PRO A 103 -18.60 -1.10 -9.61
CA PRO A 103 -19.01 -2.09 -10.62
C PRO A 103 -18.53 -3.52 -10.33
N THR A 104 -17.52 -3.68 -9.50
CA THR A 104 -16.97 -4.97 -9.10
C THR A 104 -17.82 -5.70 -8.06
N VAL A 105 -18.76 -5.01 -7.41
CA VAL A 105 -19.65 -5.61 -6.42
C VAL A 105 -20.78 -6.32 -7.17
N ARG A 106 -20.98 -7.62 -6.89
CA ARG A 106 -22.04 -8.40 -7.53
C ARG A 106 -23.41 -7.80 -7.21
N PRO A 107 -24.35 -7.68 -8.16
CA PRO A 107 -25.63 -7.00 -7.97
C PRO A 107 -26.46 -7.53 -6.79
N ALA A 108 -26.41 -8.83 -6.52
CA ALA A 108 -27.13 -9.44 -5.40
C ALA A 108 -26.56 -8.96 -4.05
N ILE A 109 -25.23 -8.93 -3.90
CA ILE A 109 -24.53 -8.42 -2.70
C ILE A 109 -24.84 -6.93 -2.52
N GLU A 110 -24.75 -6.15 -3.60
CA GLU A 110 -25.03 -4.72 -3.55
C GLU A 110 -26.47 -4.45 -3.10
N ARG A 111 -27.45 -5.18 -3.62
CA ARG A 111 -28.86 -5.07 -3.21
C ARG A 111 -29.04 -5.33 -1.72
N ASP A 112 -28.44 -6.42 -1.21
CA ASP A 112 -28.60 -6.84 0.18
C ASP A 112 -27.90 -5.84 1.13
N LEU A 113 -26.72 -5.32 0.74
CA LEU A 113 -26.02 -4.28 1.48
C LEU A 113 -26.76 -2.95 1.47
N ARG A 114 -27.36 -2.54 0.34
CA ARG A 114 -28.21 -1.34 0.29
C ARG A 114 -29.44 -1.47 1.20
N THR A 115 -30.03 -2.65 1.25
CA THR A 115 -31.15 -2.93 2.16
C THR A 115 -30.70 -2.82 3.62
N PHE A 116 -29.56 -3.37 3.97
CA PHE A 116 -28.97 -3.24 5.30
C PHE A 116 -28.65 -1.77 5.63
N ALA A 117 -27.97 -1.07 4.71
CA ALA A 117 -27.58 0.32 4.88
C ALA A 117 -28.76 1.28 5.07
N ALA A 118 -29.90 1.02 4.43
CA ALA A 118 -31.10 1.83 4.60
C ALA A 118 -31.66 1.80 6.03
N GLY A 119 -31.35 0.74 6.78
CA GLY A 119 -31.72 0.61 8.21
C GLY A 119 -30.57 0.85 9.19
N ALA A 120 -29.38 1.22 8.68
CA ALA A 120 -28.21 1.49 9.48
C ALA A 120 -28.12 2.98 9.85
N ILE A 121 -27.42 3.29 10.96
CA ILE A 121 -27.15 4.69 11.34
C ILE A 121 -26.10 5.30 10.39
N PRO A 122 -26.25 6.58 10.00
CA PRO A 122 -25.30 7.26 9.14
C PRO A 122 -23.92 7.44 9.83
N LEU A 123 -22.84 7.15 9.14
CA LEU A 123 -21.47 7.32 9.67
C LEU A 123 -21.06 8.80 9.84
N ALA A 124 -21.74 9.72 9.15
CA ALA A 124 -21.56 11.19 9.24
C ALA A 124 -22.55 11.87 10.19
N GLY A 125 -23.36 11.12 10.95
CA GLY A 125 -24.35 11.68 11.87
C GLY A 125 -23.74 12.19 13.18
N GLU A 126 -24.45 13.09 13.85
CA GLU A 126 -24.16 13.46 15.24
C GLU A 126 -24.35 12.23 16.14
N GLY A 127 -23.48 12.08 17.15
CA GLY A 127 -23.44 10.94 18.04
C GLY A 127 -24.76 10.68 18.79
N GLY A 128 -24.95 9.44 19.24
CA GLY A 128 -26.06 9.01 20.09
C GLY A 128 -27.20 8.25 19.41
N ALA A 129 -27.29 8.23 18.07
CA ALA A 129 -28.22 7.34 17.38
C ALA A 129 -27.82 5.87 17.60
N ARG A 130 -28.80 5.01 17.99
CA ARG A 130 -28.60 3.58 18.20
C ARG A 130 -29.21 2.76 17.07
N GLY A 131 -28.45 1.78 16.56
CA GLY A 131 -28.94 0.95 15.47
C GLY A 131 -27.90 -0.06 14.97
N ARG A 132 -28.11 -0.49 13.75
CA ARG A 132 -27.14 -1.30 13.00
C ARG A 132 -26.09 -0.37 12.37
N ILE A 133 -24.88 -0.88 12.17
CA ILE A 133 -23.81 -0.10 11.55
C ILE A 133 -23.25 -0.85 10.35
N LEU A 134 -23.11 -0.15 9.22
CA LEU A 134 -22.31 -0.57 8.06
C LEU A 134 -21.09 0.32 7.97
N ILE A 135 -19.90 -0.27 8.02
CA ILE A 135 -18.63 0.46 8.04
C ILE A 135 -17.59 -0.28 7.20
N SER A 136 -16.66 0.44 6.60
CA SER A 136 -15.47 -0.19 5.99
C SER A 136 -14.39 -0.42 7.05
N GLU A 137 -13.51 -1.41 6.81
CA GLU A 137 -12.36 -1.63 7.70
C GLU A 137 -11.47 -0.38 7.84
N PRO A 138 -11.10 0.34 6.75
CA PRO A 138 -10.29 1.55 6.88
C PRO A 138 -10.96 2.64 7.74
N GLU A 139 -12.27 2.83 7.60
CA GLU A 139 -13.00 3.78 8.42
C GLU A 139 -13.00 3.37 9.89
N TRP A 140 -13.24 2.09 10.18
CA TRP A 140 -13.20 1.60 11.56
C TRP A 140 -11.80 1.75 12.17
N ALA A 141 -10.75 1.40 11.41
CA ALA A 141 -9.37 1.60 11.85
C ALA A 141 -9.08 3.08 12.18
N LEU A 142 -9.57 4.02 11.36
CA LEU A 142 -9.42 5.46 11.62
C LEU A 142 -10.13 5.91 12.90
N ARG A 143 -11.32 5.38 13.21
CA ARG A 143 -12.04 5.66 14.47
C ARG A 143 -11.28 5.13 15.68
N LEU A 144 -10.70 3.93 15.58
CA LEU A 144 -9.87 3.34 16.64
C LEU A 144 -8.61 4.16 16.94
N LEU A 145 -8.10 4.93 15.97
CA LEU A 145 -6.95 5.80 16.18
C LEU A 145 -7.26 6.99 17.11
N GLY A 146 -8.53 7.37 17.30
CA GLY A 146 -8.91 8.51 18.15
C GLY A 146 -8.21 9.79 17.70
N ASN A 147 -7.57 10.52 18.62
CA ASN A 147 -6.92 11.81 18.36
C ASN A 147 -5.43 11.71 17.93
N ARG A 148 -4.96 10.56 17.47
CA ARG A 148 -3.60 10.41 16.95
C ARG A 148 -3.43 11.20 15.67
N TRP A 149 -2.23 11.77 15.46
CA TRP A 149 -1.95 12.51 14.24
C TRP A 149 -1.85 11.57 13.03
N ARG A 150 -2.58 11.90 11.96
CA ARG A 150 -2.81 11.03 10.80
C ARG A 150 -2.38 11.70 9.52
N VAL A 151 -1.58 10.99 8.73
CA VAL A 151 -1.15 11.39 7.39
C VAL A 151 -1.75 10.42 6.39
N GLY A 152 -2.71 10.86 5.58
CA GLY A 152 -3.27 10.08 4.48
C GLY A 152 -2.50 10.32 3.18
N VAL A 153 -2.00 9.26 2.54
CA VAL A 153 -1.23 9.37 1.29
C VAL A 153 -1.98 8.69 0.15
N THR A 154 -2.34 9.44 -0.89
CA THR A 154 -2.99 8.91 -2.09
C THR A 154 -2.32 9.36 -3.37
N GLY A 155 -2.73 8.78 -4.48
CA GLY A 155 -2.27 9.06 -5.84
C GLY A 155 -2.38 7.83 -6.74
N THR A 156 -2.04 7.97 -8.00
CA THR A 156 -1.95 6.82 -8.91
C THR A 156 -0.69 6.03 -8.63
N LYS A 157 0.47 6.67 -8.67
CA LYS A 157 1.79 6.08 -8.42
C LYS A 157 2.51 6.80 -7.29
N GLY A 158 3.53 6.17 -6.72
CA GLY A 158 4.36 6.78 -5.67
C GLY A 158 3.81 6.68 -4.24
N LYS A 159 2.55 6.30 -4.01
CA LYS A 159 1.93 6.19 -2.68
C LYS A 159 2.80 5.44 -1.67
N SER A 160 3.16 4.21 -1.98
CA SER A 160 3.92 3.35 -1.06
C SER A 160 5.32 3.90 -0.79
N THR A 161 6.01 4.43 -1.81
CA THR A 161 7.32 5.05 -1.63
C THR A 161 7.22 6.28 -0.75
N THR A 162 6.24 7.15 -1.02
CA THR A 162 6.02 8.38 -0.24
C THR A 162 5.63 8.06 1.20
N SER A 163 4.69 7.13 1.43
CA SER A 163 4.28 6.76 2.79
C SER A 163 5.42 6.12 3.60
N ASN A 164 6.24 5.28 2.97
CA ASN A 164 7.43 4.71 3.63
C ASN A 164 8.50 5.79 3.91
N LEU A 165 8.76 6.71 2.98
CA LEU A 165 9.66 7.85 3.20
C LEU A 165 9.18 8.72 4.36
N ILE A 166 7.90 9.09 4.38
CA ILE A 166 7.29 9.85 5.48
C ILE A 166 7.52 9.12 6.81
N ALA A 167 7.17 7.85 6.88
CA ALA A 167 7.34 7.05 8.10
C ALA A 167 8.81 6.97 8.54
N THR A 168 9.74 6.79 7.59
CA THR A 168 11.18 6.72 7.87
C THR A 168 11.73 8.06 8.40
N ILE A 169 11.26 9.19 7.86
CA ILE A 169 11.69 10.51 8.33
C ILE A 169 11.08 10.80 9.70
N LEU A 170 9.79 10.58 9.88
CA LEU A 170 9.10 10.82 11.15
C LEU A 170 9.66 9.99 12.30
N ALA A 171 10.12 8.77 12.03
CA ALA A 171 10.74 7.87 13.00
C ALA A 171 12.11 8.38 13.50
N ARG A 172 12.68 9.44 12.91
CA ARG A 172 13.89 10.12 13.45
C ARG A 172 13.60 10.97 14.68
N ASP A 173 12.34 11.23 14.99
CA ASP A 173 11.91 11.86 16.23
C ASP A 173 11.47 10.78 17.23
N PRO A 174 12.31 10.44 18.23
CA PRO A 174 12.01 9.36 19.17
C PRO A 174 10.87 9.68 20.13
N SER A 175 10.45 10.94 20.22
CA SER A 175 9.34 11.37 21.09
C SER A 175 7.97 10.93 20.56
N HIS A 176 7.90 10.58 19.28
CA HIS A 176 6.66 10.21 18.63
C HIS A 176 6.84 8.89 17.87
N PRO A 177 6.37 7.77 18.40
CA PRO A 177 6.33 6.51 17.65
C PRO A 177 5.63 6.68 16.31
N VAL A 178 6.02 5.90 15.32
CA VAL A 178 5.41 5.95 13.98
C VAL A 178 4.81 4.61 13.63
N GLU A 179 3.58 4.62 13.18
CA GLU A 179 2.89 3.46 12.61
C GLU A 179 2.60 3.72 11.14
N LEU A 180 2.92 2.74 10.30
CA LEU A 180 2.63 2.76 8.86
C LEU A 180 1.70 1.61 8.50
N GLY A 181 0.56 1.93 7.88
CA GLY A 181 -0.41 0.92 7.47
C GLY A 181 -1.33 1.35 6.33
N GLY A 182 -2.42 0.60 6.15
CA GLY A 182 -3.41 0.83 5.09
C GLY A 182 -3.19 -0.08 3.88
N ASN A 183 -3.28 0.48 2.67
CA ASN A 183 -3.18 -0.28 1.41
C ASN A 183 -1.80 -0.90 1.11
N ASN A 184 -0.81 -0.66 1.93
CA ASN A 184 0.54 -1.23 1.80
C ASN A 184 0.64 -2.71 2.23
N GLY A 185 -0.48 -3.39 2.42
CA GLY A 185 -0.56 -4.80 2.86
C GLY A 185 -0.48 -5.01 4.37
N LYS A 186 -0.53 -3.93 5.15
CA LYS A 186 -0.56 -3.95 6.62
C LYS A 186 -1.85 -3.28 7.13
N PRO A 187 -2.96 -4.01 7.29
CA PRO A 187 -4.20 -3.45 7.83
C PRO A 187 -3.96 -2.83 9.21
N LEU A 188 -4.54 -1.65 9.44
CA LEU A 188 -4.35 -0.93 10.71
C LEU A 188 -5.26 -1.48 11.82
N ILE A 189 -6.39 -2.08 11.48
CA ILE A 189 -7.45 -2.47 12.42
C ILE A 189 -6.93 -3.26 13.63
N GLY A 190 -6.04 -4.23 13.42
CA GLY A 190 -5.51 -5.08 14.49
C GLY A 190 -4.58 -4.37 15.48
N ARG A 191 -4.15 -3.13 15.19
CA ARG A 191 -3.18 -2.40 16.02
C ARG A 191 -3.66 -1.02 16.44
N ALA A 192 -4.59 -0.44 15.69
CA ALA A 192 -5.03 0.94 15.86
C ALA A 192 -5.47 1.27 17.30
N ALA A 193 -6.19 0.36 17.95
CA ALA A 193 -6.71 0.54 19.31
C ALA A 193 -5.61 0.58 20.39
N THR A 194 -4.46 -0.07 20.16
CA THR A 194 -3.40 -0.26 21.16
C THR A 194 -2.19 0.66 20.98
N LEU A 195 -2.15 1.46 19.92
CA LEU A 195 -1.06 2.40 19.68
C LEU A 195 -0.98 3.44 20.81
N PRO A 196 0.22 3.89 21.24
CA PRO A 196 0.38 5.04 22.12
C PRO A 196 -0.30 6.31 21.58
N ALA A 197 -0.74 7.20 22.46
CA ALA A 197 -1.45 8.42 22.06
C ALA A 197 -0.61 9.36 21.19
N GLU A 198 0.71 9.37 21.40
CA GLU A 198 1.68 10.21 20.71
C GLU A 198 2.06 9.65 19.34
N THR A 199 1.55 8.47 18.97
CA THR A 199 1.89 7.82 17.69
C THR A 199 1.44 8.67 16.51
N ARG A 200 2.36 8.92 15.58
CA ARG A 200 2.08 9.47 14.25
C ARG A 200 1.73 8.33 13.31
N VAL A 201 0.57 8.40 12.68
CA VAL A 201 0.09 7.31 11.83
C VAL A 201 0.12 7.74 10.38
N VAL A 202 0.87 7.00 9.56
CA VAL A 202 0.95 7.19 8.10
C VAL A 202 0.11 6.12 7.42
N ILE A 203 -0.83 6.55 6.57
CA ILE A 203 -1.85 5.67 6.01
C ILE A 203 -1.80 5.75 4.48
N GLU A 204 -1.41 4.66 3.83
CA GLU A 204 -1.55 4.55 2.39
C GLU A 204 -3.02 4.30 2.04
N LEU A 205 -3.60 5.17 1.19
CA LEU A 205 -5.01 5.13 0.80
C LEU A 205 -5.17 4.89 -0.70
N SER A 206 -5.83 3.78 -1.06
CA SER A 206 -6.19 3.46 -2.44
C SER A 206 -7.49 4.14 -2.87
N GLU A 207 -7.80 4.06 -4.16
CA GLU A 207 -9.08 4.53 -4.72
C GLU A 207 -10.27 3.70 -4.23
N LEU A 208 -10.05 2.44 -3.80
CA LEU A 208 -11.11 1.60 -3.25
C LEU A 208 -11.47 1.98 -1.80
N GLN A 209 -10.52 2.55 -1.05
CA GLN A 209 -10.73 2.91 0.35
C GLN A 209 -11.38 4.28 0.51
N LEU A 210 -11.00 5.25 -0.34
CA LEU A 210 -11.42 6.65 -0.19
C LEU A 210 -12.94 6.87 -0.16
N PRO A 211 -13.78 6.20 -0.99
CA PRO A 211 -15.22 6.42 -0.98
C PRO A 211 -15.93 6.05 0.32
N SER A 212 -15.36 5.14 1.07
CA SER A 212 -15.94 4.64 2.34
C SER A 212 -15.37 5.32 3.58
N LEU A 213 -14.48 6.31 3.42
CA LEU A 213 -13.93 7.07 4.54
C LEU A 213 -14.83 8.25 4.91
N HIS A 214 -15.04 8.44 6.20
CA HIS A 214 -15.75 9.55 6.82
C HIS A 214 -14.89 10.28 7.85
N SER A 215 -13.97 9.57 8.50
CA SER A 215 -13.00 10.13 9.44
C SER A 215 -11.98 11.01 8.75
N ALA A 216 -11.58 12.10 9.42
CA ALA A 216 -10.59 13.04 8.92
C ALA A 216 -9.14 12.55 9.12
N VAL A 217 -8.24 13.09 8.30
CA VAL A 217 -6.78 13.04 8.49
C VAL A 217 -6.25 14.44 8.73
N ASP A 218 -5.16 14.57 9.46
CA ASP A 218 -4.54 15.89 9.74
C ASP A 218 -3.73 16.39 8.54
N VAL A 219 -3.14 15.48 7.77
CA VAL A 219 -2.42 15.81 6.53
C VAL A 219 -2.88 14.90 5.40
N GLY A 220 -3.32 15.49 4.30
CA GLY A 220 -3.64 14.78 3.06
C GLY A 220 -2.54 14.99 2.02
N VAL A 221 -1.89 13.90 1.56
CA VAL A 221 -0.80 13.95 0.60
C VAL A 221 -1.23 13.38 -0.74
N PHE A 222 -1.04 14.15 -1.81
CA PHE A 222 -1.38 13.77 -3.18
C PHE A 222 -0.11 13.69 -4.03
N THR A 223 0.23 12.50 -4.52
CA THR A 223 1.46 12.31 -5.32
C THR A 223 1.26 12.67 -6.79
N ASN A 224 0.34 12.02 -7.47
CA ASN A 224 -0.05 12.26 -8.86
C ASN A 224 -1.42 11.61 -9.16
N VAL A 225 -2.13 12.09 -10.18
CA VAL A 225 -3.39 11.50 -10.63
C VAL A 225 -3.39 11.38 -12.15
N THR A 226 -2.91 10.25 -12.63
CA THR A 226 -2.90 9.87 -14.05
C THR A 226 -4.09 8.96 -14.38
N VAL A 227 -3.99 8.15 -15.41
CA VAL A 227 -5.02 7.19 -15.81
C VAL A 227 -4.69 5.83 -15.23
N ASP A 228 -5.63 5.23 -14.49
CA ASP A 228 -5.52 3.87 -13.94
C ASP A 228 -6.92 3.32 -13.62
N HIS A 229 -7.05 2.00 -13.46
CA HIS A 229 -8.26 1.32 -12.99
C HIS A 229 -9.56 1.73 -13.71
N LEU A 230 -9.52 1.94 -15.04
CA LEU A 230 -10.70 2.30 -15.82
C LEU A 230 -11.72 1.15 -15.91
N ASP A 231 -11.27 -0.09 -15.75
CA ASP A 231 -12.09 -1.29 -15.58
C ASP A 231 -13.08 -1.15 -14.41
N ARG A 232 -12.68 -0.41 -13.36
CA ARG A 232 -13.48 -0.19 -12.14
C ARG A 232 -14.25 1.11 -12.13
N HIS A 233 -13.66 2.17 -12.65
CA HIS A 233 -14.23 3.51 -12.57
C HIS A 233 -14.97 3.95 -13.83
N GLY A 234 -14.85 3.19 -14.92
CA GLY A 234 -15.47 3.46 -16.22
C GLY A 234 -14.87 4.66 -16.95
N THR A 235 -14.61 5.78 -16.27
CA THR A 235 -14.06 7.00 -16.85
C THR A 235 -12.91 7.60 -16.06
N VAL A 236 -12.03 8.33 -16.76
CA VAL A 236 -10.94 9.11 -16.14
C VAL A 236 -11.48 10.15 -15.15
N GLY A 237 -12.62 10.77 -15.48
CA GLY A 237 -13.27 11.74 -14.61
C GLY A 237 -13.73 11.14 -13.29
N ALA A 238 -14.36 9.97 -13.31
CA ALA A 238 -14.77 9.24 -12.10
C ALA A 238 -13.56 8.87 -11.24
N TYR A 239 -12.49 8.33 -11.84
CA TYR A 239 -11.25 8.01 -11.12
C TYR A 239 -10.64 9.24 -10.43
N ARG A 240 -10.55 10.38 -11.13
CA ARG A 240 -10.05 11.65 -10.58
C ARG A 240 -10.92 12.15 -9.42
N SER A 241 -12.25 12.06 -9.56
CA SER A 241 -13.19 12.44 -8.50
C SER A 241 -13.01 11.61 -7.25
N VAL A 242 -12.79 10.30 -7.39
CA VAL A 242 -12.52 9.40 -6.25
C VAL A 242 -11.21 9.79 -5.55
N LYS A 243 -10.13 10.05 -6.29
CA LYS A 243 -8.86 10.50 -5.68
C LYS A 243 -9.00 11.81 -4.92
N ARG A 244 -9.82 12.73 -5.42
CA ARG A 244 -10.10 14.01 -4.79
C ARG A 244 -10.77 13.87 -3.41
N LEU A 245 -11.50 12.79 -3.14
CA LEU A 245 -12.20 12.58 -1.87
C LEU A 245 -11.30 12.74 -0.63
N LEU A 246 -10.01 12.46 -0.75
CA LEU A 246 -9.08 12.71 0.37
C LEU A 246 -9.03 14.20 0.76
N ALA A 247 -9.18 15.13 -0.20
CA ALA A 247 -9.22 16.56 0.11
C ALA A 247 -10.42 16.93 1.00
N ASP A 248 -11.56 16.25 0.80
CA ASP A 248 -12.77 16.44 1.61
C ASP A 248 -12.66 15.76 3.00
N ARG A 249 -11.61 14.99 3.23
CA ARG A 249 -11.32 14.27 4.49
C ARG A 249 -10.14 14.86 5.27
N ILE A 250 -9.62 16.00 4.89
CA ILE A 250 -8.64 16.71 5.69
C ILE A 250 -9.39 17.50 6.77
N ALA A 251 -8.91 17.45 8.02
CA ALA A 251 -9.48 18.21 9.13
C ALA A 251 -9.43 19.73 8.86
N ASP A 252 -10.33 20.51 9.44
CA ASP A 252 -10.43 21.95 9.17
C ASP A 252 -9.14 22.74 9.53
N ASP A 253 -8.38 22.24 10.51
CA ASP A 253 -7.06 22.75 10.91
C ASP A 253 -5.89 21.94 10.30
N GLY A 254 -6.20 21.06 9.34
CA GLY A 254 -5.25 20.19 8.68
C GLY A 254 -4.52 20.86 7.51
N VAL A 255 -3.66 20.07 6.86
CA VAL A 255 -2.80 20.56 5.76
C VAL A 255 -2.92 19.65 4.54
N MET A 256 -3.04 20.27 3.37
CA MET A 256 -3.00 19.58 2.08
C MET A 256 -1.61 19.69 1.45
N VAL A 257 -0.95 18.57 1.21
CA VAL A 257 0.35 18.49 0.50
C VAL A 257 0.12 18.04 -0.93
N ILE A 258 0.42 18.90 -1.90
CA ILE A 258 0.08 18.65 -3.31
C ILE A 258 1.27 18.79 -4.26
N ASN A 259 1.29 17.92 -5.26
CA ASN A 259 2.22 17.98 -6.37
C ASN A 259 1.79 19.06 -7.39
N LEU A 260 2.54 20.15 -7.50
CA LEU A 260 2.26 21.21 -8.45
C LEU A 260 2.73 20.91 -9.88
N ASP A 261 3.55 19.87 -10.08
CA ASP A 261 3.96 19.39 -11.41
C ASP A 261 2.90 18.49 -12.05
N ASP A 262 1.93 17.98 -11.26
CA ASP A 262 0.78 17.23 -11.78
C ASP A 262 -0.43 18.16 -11.92
N PRO A 263 -0.93 18.43 -13.15
CA PRO A 263 -1.98 19.42 -13.38
C PRO A 263 -3.33 19.04 -12.73
N VAL A 264 -3.60 17.74 -12.53
CA VAL A 264 -4.84 17.28 -11.88
C VAL A 264 -4.75 17.51 -10.37
N VAL A 265 -3.62 17.17 -9.76
CA VAL A 265 -3.37 17.40 -8.34
C VAL A 265 -3.26 18.89 -8.03
N ALA A 266 -2.58 19.68 -8.87
CA ALA A 266 -2.47 21.13 -8.71
C ALA A 266 -3.84 21.81 -8.66
N ALA A 267 -4.82 21.33 -9.46
CA ALA A 267 -6.19 21.84 -9.45
C ALA A 267 -6.93 21.58 -8.12
N TYR A 268 -6.50 20.61 -7.30
CA TYR A 268 -7.10 20.39 -5.99
C TYR A 268 -6.79 21.52 -5.00
N GLY A 269 -5.66 22.22 -5.17
CA GLY A 269 -5.29 23.38 -4.34
C GLY A 269 -6.28 24.55 -4.38
N GLY A 270 -7.10 24.66 -5.46
CA GLY A 270 -8.16 25.66 -5.56
C GLY A 270 -9.44 25.34 -4.76
N ILE A 271 -9.53 24.17 -4.13
CA ILE A 271 -10.71 23.73 -3.38
C ILE A 271 -10.71 24.26 -1.92
N GLY A 272 -9.68 24.87 -1.50
CA GLY A 272 -9.19 25.64 -0.36
C GLY A 272 -10.08 25.84 0.86
N ARG A 273 -10.29 24.80 1.72
CA ARG A 273 -10.69 24.99 3.13
C ARG A 273 -9.52 24.96 4.10
N VAL A 274 -8.38 24.36 3.71
CA VAL A 274 -7.26 24.05 4.57
C VAL A 274 -5.96 24.64 4.05
N GLU A 275 -4.96 24.77 4.91
CA GLU A 275 -3.63 25.22 4.50
C GLU A 275 -3.02 24.27 3.46
N MET A 276 -2.31 24.84 2.48
CA MET A 276 -1.71 24.10 1.39
C MET A 276 -0.19 24.23 1.39
N VAL A 277 0.51 23.11 1.32
CA VAL A 277 1.93 23.02 1.03
C VAL A 277 2.13 22.42 -0.35
N GLY A 278 2.44 23.27 -1.34
CA GLY A 278 2.75 22.84 -2.70
C GLY A 278 4.20 22.39 -2.83
N TYR A 279 4.44 21.24 -3.47
CA TYR A 279 5.80 20.83 -3.82
C TYR A 279 5.96 20.63 -5.32
N ARG A 280 7.19 20.87 -5.84
CA ARG A 280 7.52 20.75 -7.26
C ARG A 280 9.02 20.60 -7.51
N LEU A 281 9.37 20.07 -8.69
CA LEU A 281 10.77 19.84 -9.11
C LEU A 281 11.52 21.14 -9.51
N SER A 282 10.85 22.28 -9.47
CA SER A 282 11.44 23.61 -9.69
C SER A 282 11.43 24.45 -8.41
N SER A 283 11.75 25.76 -8.50
CA SER A 283 11.78 26.67 -7.35
C SER A 283 10.45 26.68 -6.59
N PRO A 284 10.45 26.59 -5.25
CA PRO A 284 9.22 26.50 -4.46
C PRO A 284 8.36 27.77 -4.58
N ILE A 285 7.05 27.61 -4.41
CA ILE A 285 6.15 28.74 -4.12
C ILE A 285 6.28 29.12 -2.64
N PRO A 286 5.85 30.33 -2.21
CA PRO A 286 5.74 30.67 -0.80
C PRO A 286 4.90 29.62 -0.04
N GLY A 287 5.37 29.19 1.12
CA GLY A 287 4.75 28.10 1.91
C GLY A 287 5.05 26.69 1.40
N GLY A 288 5.81 26.54 0.30
CA GLY A 288 6.04 25.25 -0.36
C GLY A 288 7.46 24.73 -0.28
N VAL A 289 7.67 23.57 -0.96
CA VAL A 289 8.96 22.87 -1.07
C VAL A 289 9.32 22.69 -2.54
N GLY A 290 10.57 22.87 -2.90
CA GLY A 290 11.03 22.73 -4.29
C GLY A 290 12.54 22.59 -4.41
N ILE A 291 13.07 22.80 -5.61
CA ILE A 291 14.49 22.64 -5.90
C ILE A 291 15.07 23.99 -6.38
N VAL A 292 16.18 24.39 -5.75
CA VAL A 292 16.97 25.55 -6.14
C VAL A 292 18.45 25.17 -6.10
N ASP A 293 19.17 25.38 -7.21
CA ASP A 293 20.62 25.12 -7.33
C ASP A 293 21.03 23.72 -6.82
N GLY A 294 20.24 22.67 -7.15
CA GLY A 294 20.50 21.30 -6.75
C GLY A 294 20.21 20.98 -5.27
N TRP A 295 19.53 21.88 -4.56
CA TRP A 295 19.10 21.67 -3.17
C TRP A 295 17.59 21.58 -3.05
N ILE A 296 17.10 20.71 -2.19
CA ILE A 296 15.72 20.79 -1.70
C ILE A 296 15.63 22.00 -0.76
N VAL A 297 14.68 22.89 -1.05
CA VAL A 297 14.48 24.17 -0.36
C VAL A 297 13.02 24.29 0.07
N ALA A 298 12.81 24.72 1.31
CA ALA A 298 11.50 25.10 1.85
C ALA A 298 11.36 26.61 1.91
N ALA A 299 10.27 27.15 1.37
CA ALA A 299 10.00 28.60 1.29
C ALA A 299 8.97 29.04 2.33
N GLY A 300 9.25 28.80 3.62
CA GLY A 300 8.38 29.27 4.72
C GLY A 300 7.23 28.29 5.06
N VAL A 301 7.48 26.99 5.00
CA VAL A 301 6.50 25.97 5.44
C VAL A 301 6.21 26.15 6.94
N LEU A 302 4.92 26.08 7.30
CA LEU A 302 4.47 26.14 8.68
C LEU A 302 4.39 24.74 9.32
N ARG A 303 4.74 24.67 10.60
CA ARG A 303 4.48 23.48 11.43
C ARG A 303 3.00 23.44 11.81
N ALA A 304 2.45 22.23 11.88
CA ALA A 304 1.10 22.08 12.41
C ALA A 304 1.00 22.61 13.85
N PRO A 305 -0.14 23.20 14.25
CA PRO A 305 -0.33 23.74 15.62
C PRO A 305 0.00 22.71 16.71
N ARG A 306 -0.34 21.45 16.49
CA ARG A 306 -0.02 20.31 17.38
C ARG A 306 1.47 20.14 17.66
N PHE A 307 2.34 20.57 16.74
CA PHE A 307 3.81 20.52 16.88
C PHE A 307 4.41 21.91 17.15
N GLY A 308 3.64 22.80 17.80
CA GLY A 308 4.07 24.11 18.27
C GLY A 308 3.91 25.25 17.26
N GLY A 309 3.35 25.01 16.09
CA GLY A 309 3.09 26.04 15.07
C GLY A 309 4.34 26.80 14.63
N GLY A 310 4.15 27.90 13.91
CA GLY A 310 5.24 28.75 13.43
C GLY A 310 6.03 28.13 12.27
N LEU A 311 7.10 28.81 11.84
CA LEU A 311 7.93 28.35 10.73
C LEU A 311 8.68 27.06 11.07
N ALA A 312 8.71 26.12 10.12
CA ALA A 312 9.54 24.93 10.21
C ALA A 312 11.03 25.32 10.19
N ALA A 313 11.84 24.58 10.93
CA ALA A 313 13.29 24.77 10.91
C ALA A 313 13.89 24.41 9.54
N THR A 314 14.80 25.24 9.06
CA THR A 314 15.54 25.02 7.80
C THR A 314 17.00 25.44 7.99
N GLY A 315 17.88 24.97 7.11
CA GLY A 315 19.21 25.54 6.97
C GLY A 315 19.19 26.94 6.31
N PRO A 316 20.36 27.54 6.09
CA PRO A 316 20.48 28.84 5.44
C PRO A 316 19.76 28.88 4.08
N ARG A 317 19.01 29.96 3.82
CA ARG A 317 18.20 30.15 2.60
C ARG A 317 17.13 29.07 2.39
N GLY A 318 16.60 28.48 3.46
CA GLY A 318 15.57 27.43 3.37
C GLY A 318 16.07 26.06 2.95
N ARG A 319 17.38 25.82 2.87
CA ARG A 319 17.97 24.56 2.42
C ARG A 319 17.69 23.43 3.41
N ILE A 320 17.33 22.26 2.88
CA ILE A 320 17.09 21.03 3.62
C ILE A 320 18.20 20.00 3.35
N MET A 321 18.38 19.61 2.07
CA MET A 321 19.42 18.66 1.67
C MET A 321 19.75 18.80 0.18
N PRO A 322 20.97 18.37 -0.26
CA PRO A 322 21.27 18.25 -1.68
C PRO A 322 20.44 17.15 -2.37
N VAL A 323 19.92 17.41 -3.57
CA VAL A 323 19.20 16.42 -4.39
C VAL A 323 20.07 15.22 -4.72
N GLY A 324 21.38 15.44 -4.95
CA GLY A 324 22.34 14.37 -5.26
C GLY A 324 22.59 13.35 -4.15
N GLU A 325 22.08 13.59 -2.94
CA GLU A 325 22.15 12.63 -1.82
C GLU A 325 20.95 11.68 -1.77
N ILE A 326 19.96 11.85 -2.64
CA ILE A 326 18.83 10.92 -2.76
C ILE A 326 19.33 9.63 -3.41
N ALA A 327 19.26 8.53 -2.67
CA ALA A 327 19.73 7.23 -3.15
C ALA A 327 18.80 6.59 -4.20
N LEU A 328 17.52 6.99 -4.22
CA LEU A 328 16.54 6.47 -5.18
C LEU A 328 16.71 7.13 -6.56
N PRO A 329 16.71 6.35 -7.65
CA PRO A 329 16.88 6.88 -8.99
C PRO A 329 15.61 7.56 -9.54
N GLY A 330 15.81 8.55 -10.42
CA GLY A 330 14.77 9.15 -11.25
C GLY A 330 14.01 10.31 -10.61
N GLU A 331 13.51 11.20 -11.45
CA GLU A 331 12.78 12.41 -11.04
C GLU A 331 11.52 12.10 -10.22
N HIS A 332 10.82 11.01 -10.53
CA HIS A 332 9.67 10.56 -9.76
C HIS A 332 10.03 10.24 -8.29
N SER A 333 11.25 9.75 -8.03
CA SER A 333 11.74 9.52 -6.68
C SER A 333 12.01 10.84 -5.96
N VAL A 334 12.57 11.83 -6.66
CA VAL A 334 12.77 13.18 -6.13
C VAL A 334 11.41 13.80 -5.77
N SER A 335 10.41 13.68 -6.62
CA SER A 335 9.04 14.15 -6.36
C SER A 335 8.44 13.51 -5.09
N ASN A 336 8.60 12.18 -4.91
CA ASN A 336 8.17 11.48 -3.69
C ASN A 336 8.91 11.97 -2.44
N VAL A 337 10.21 12.29 -2.56
CA VAL A 337 11.01 12.87 -1.47
C VAL A 337 10.51 14.27 -1.12
N LEU A 338 10.20 15.13 -2.11
CA LEU A 338 9.65 16.47 -1.85
C LEU A 338 8.33 16.40 -1.08
N ALA A 339 7.44 15.46 -1.43
CA ALA A 339 6.20 15.21 -0.69
C ALA A 339 6.49 14.80 0.77
N ALA A 340 7.43 13.88 0.97
CA ALA A 340 7.79 13.39 2.31
C ALA A 340 8.47 14.47 3.16
N VAL A 341 9.35 15.28 2.56
CA VAL A 341 9.98 16.44 3.21
C VAL A 341 8.94 17.48 3.64
N SER A 342 7.92 17.73 2.80
CA SER A 342 6.82 18.63 3.14
C SER A 342 6.11 18.19 4.43
N VAL A 343 5.74 16.90 4.53
CA VAL A 343 5.11 16.33 5.72
C VAL A 343 6.04 16.40 6.94
N ALA A 344 7.32 16.10 6.77
CA ALA A 344 8.31 16.16 7.83
C ALA A 344 8.46 17.58 8.41
N LEU A 345 8.44 18.60 7.56
CA LEU A 345 8.49 20.00 7.98
C LEU A 345 7.23 20.41 8.73
N ILE A 346 6.04 20.00 8.26
CA ILE A 346 4.76 20.19 8.95
C ILE A 346 4.81 19.55 10.36
N ALA A 347 5.43 18.37 10.48
CA ALA A 347 5.60 17.66 11.74
C ALA A 347 6.74 18.22 12.62
N GLY A 348 7.49 19.21 12.15
CA GLY A 348 8.57 19.86 12.90
C GLY A 348 9.87 19.06 12.96
N VAL A 349 10.10 18.10 12.07
CA VAL A 349 11.35 17.33 12.01
C VAL A 349 12.50 18.23 11.54
N ALA A 350 13.64 18.15 12.24
CA ALA A 350 14.82 18.96 11.93
C ALA A 350 15.45 18.58 10.56
N PRO A 351 16.04 19.54 9.82
CA PRO A 351 16.65 19.31 8.51
C PRO A 351 17.70 18.20 8.48
N ASP A 352 18.56 18.11 9.49
CA ASP A 352 19.59 17.07 9.56
C ASP A 352 18.99 15.67 9.71
N ALA A 353 17.91 15.55 10.46
CA ALA A 353 17.17 14.30 10.60
C ALA A 353 16.47 13.89 9.28
N ILE A 354 15.88 14.87 8.59
CA ILE A 354 15.29 14.66 7.24
C ILE A 354 16.39 14.17 6.28
N ARG A 355 17.51 14.89 6.18
CA ARG A 355 18.65 14.54 5.32
C ARG A 355 19.16 13.14 5.61
N SER A 356 19.41 12.81 6.88
CA SER A 356 19.89 11.48 7.30
C SER A 356 18.91 10.37 6.91
N ALA A 357 17.61 10.59 7.09
CA ALA A 357 16.59 9.59 6.74
C ALA A 357 16.50 9.37 5.23
N VAL A 358 16.45 10.45 4.45
CA VAL A 358 16.32 10.38 2.98
C VAL A 358 17.56 9.78 2.34
N SER A 359 18.77 10.20 2.75
CA SER A 359 20.04 9.67 2.20
C SER A 359 20.24 8.18 2.50
N SER A 360 19.68 7.68 3.60
CA SER A 360 19.72 6.26 3.97
C SER A 360 18.57 5.42 3.39
N PHE A 361 17.57 6.03 2.77
CA PHE A 361 16.40 5.32 2.24
C PHE A 361 16.69 4.77 0.84
N THR A 362 16.87 3.46 0.75
CA THR A 362 17.18 2.75 -0.51
C THR A 362 15.96 2.17 -1.22
N GLY A 363 14.77 2.45 -0.74
CA GLY A 363 13.49 1.94 -1.29
C GLY A 363 12.74 1.05 -0.31
N ILE A 364 11.68 0.44 -0.81
CA ILE A 364 10.86 -0.48 -0.04
C ILE A 364 11.44 -1.89 -0.21
N PRO A 365 11.75 -2.61 0.89
CA PRO A 365 12.22 -3.98 0.80
C PRO A 365 11.28 -4.84 -0.07
N HIS A 366 11.87 -5.65 -0.94
CA HIS A 366 11.16 -6.59 -1.82
C HIS A 366 10.23 -5.96 -2.87
N ARG A 367 10.39 -4.65 -3.16
CA ARG A 367 9.61 -3.94 -4.19
C ARG A 367 10.54 -3.16 -5.12
N LEU A 368 10.88 -3.74 -6.27
CA LEU A 368 11.86 -3.23 -7.22
C LEU A 368 13.16 -2.76 -6.53
N GLU A 369 13.51 -3.43 -5.46
CA GLU A 369 14.65 -3.10 -4.61
C GLU A 369 15.96 -3.50 -5.32
N THR A 370 16.81 -2.53 -5.64
CA THR A 370 18.17 -2.85 -6.10
C THR A 370 19.00 -3.31 -4.90
N VAL A 371 19.30 -4.61 -4.84
CA VAL A 371 20.07 -5.23 -3.76
C VAL A 371 21.56 -4.91 -3.92
N ALA A 372 22.09 -5.07 -5.14
CA ALA A 372 23.49 -4.81 -5.47
C ALA A 372 23.69 -4.64 -6.98
N VAL A 373 24.85 -4.08 -7.35
CA VAL A 373 25.41 -4.19 -8.69
C VAL A 373 26.76 -4.89 -8.57
N VAL A 374 26.90 -6.06 -9.17
CA VAL A 374 28.11 -6.89 -9.10
C VAL A 374 28.54 -7.25 -10.52
N ASN A 375 29.79 -6.95 -10.89
CA ASN A 375 30.35 -7.23 -12.22
C ASN A 375 29.45 -6.71 -13.39
N GLY A 376 28.79 -5.57 -13.17
CA GLY A 376 27.90 -4.97 -14.14
C GLY A 376 26.50 -5.60 -14.20
N ILE A 377 26.17 -6.57 -13.36
CA ILE A 377 24.81 -7.10 -13.23
C ILE A 377 24.11 -6.38 -12.08
N ARG A 378 22.95 -5.76 -12.38
CA ARG A 378 22.05 -5.19 -11.39
C ARG A 378 21.11 -6.27 -10.89
N TYR A 379 21.10 -6.53 -9.59
CA TYR A 379 20.20 -7.48 -8.92
C TYR A 379 19.03 -6.74 -8.30
N VAL A 380 17.82 -7.09 -8.74
CA VAL A 380 16.58 -6.41 -8.30
C VAL A 380 15.64 -7.41 -7.64
N ASN A 381 15.26 -7.10 -6.41
CA ASN A 381 14.33 -7.87 -5.61
C ASN A 381 12.93 -7.25 -5.68
N ASP A 382 12.02 -7.94 -6.34
CA ASP A 382 10.60 -7.59 -6.43
C ASP A 382 9.72 -8.77 -5.95
N SER A 383 10.17 -9.44 -4.88
CA SER A 383 9.49 -10.62 -4.32
C SER A 383 8.02 -10.34 -3.93
N GLN A 384 7.66 -9.07 -3.75
CA GLN A 384 6.29 -8.63 -3.48
C GLN A 384 5.36 -8.72 -4.70
N ALA A 385 5.89 -8.80 -5.93
CA ALA A 385 5.11 -8.92 -7.16
C ALA A 385 4.54 -10.33 -7.32
N THR A 386 3.40 -10.57 -6.68
CA THR A 386 2.69 -11.85 -6.68
C THR A 386 1.40 -11.82 -7.51
N GLN A 387 1.32 -10.90 -8.48
CA GLN A 387 0.22 -10.75 -9.43
C GLN A 387 0.78 -10.48 -10.83
N PRO A 388 0.14 -10.96 -11.92
CA PRO A 388 0.61 -10.79 -13.30
C PRO A 388 0.87 -9.33 -13.68
N ASP A 389 -0.04 -8.42 -13.33
CA ASP A 389 0.09 -6.98 -13.61
C ASP A 389 1.29 -6.33 -12.94
N ALA A 390 1.61 -6.76 -11.71
CA ALA A 390 2.78 -6.27 -10.98
C ALA A 390 4.07 -6.69 -11.70
N VAL A 391 4.14 -7.96 -12.13
CA VAL A 391 5.29 -8.49 -12.89
C VAL A 391 5.41 -7.82 -14.26
N ALA A 392 4.29 -7.61 -14.97
CA ALA A 392 4.28 -6.87 -16.22
C ALA A 392 4.83 -5.44 -16.05
N ALA A 393 4.45 -4.75 -14.98
CA ALA A 393 5.00 -3.44 -14.65
C ALA A 393 6.50 -3.50 -14.32
N ALA A 394 6.91 -4.51 -13.55
CA ALA A 394 8.31 -4.70 -13.16
C ALA A 394 9.21 -4.93 -14.38
N VAL A 395 8.86 -5.85 -15.29
CA VAL A 395 9.68 -6.13 -16.48
C VAL A 395 9.73 -4.95 -17.47
N ARG A 396 8.68 -4.11 -17.50
CA ARG A 396 8.68 -2.88 -18.29
C ARG A 396 9.57 -1.79 -17.71
N SER A 397 9.91 -1.86 -16.43
CA SER A 397 10.72 -0.85 -15.73
C SER A 397 12.22 -0.93 -16.04
N PHE A 398 12.67 -2.01 -16.66
CA PHE A 398 14.09 -2.21 -16.96
C PHE A 398 14.34 -2.39 -18.47
N PRO A 399 15.45 -1.86 -19.00
CA PRO A 399 15.88 -2.12 -20.37
C PRO A 399 16.41 -3.55 -20.51
N LYS A 400 16.48 -4.06 -21.74
CA LYS A 400 17.25 -5.26 -22.07
C LYS A 400 18.77 -4.94 -22.00
N PRO A 401 19.58 -5.94 -21.65
CA PRO A 401 19.30 -7.34 -21.31
C PRO A 401 18.68 -7.48 -19.92
N LEU A 402 17.54 -8.20 -19.83
CA LEU A 402 16.80 -8.47 -18.62
C LEU A 402 16.60 -9.98 -18.46
N VAL A 403 17.01 -10.54 -17.32
CA VAL A 403 16.76 -11.92 -16.90
C VAL A 403 15.68 -11.88 -15.81
N LEU A 404 14.57 -12.60 -16.03
CA LEU A 404 13.47 -12.69 -15.06
C LEU A 404 13.59 -13.99 -14.25
N ILE A 405 13.54 -13.92 -12.92
CA ILE A 405 13.28 -15.07 -12.04
C ILE A 405 11.79 -15.04 -11.70
N ALA A 406 11.06 -16.09 -12.11
CA ALA A 406 9.62 -16.23 -11.91
C ALA A 406 9.25 -17.59 -11.36
N GLY A 407 8.13 -17.68 -10.60
CA GLY A 407 7.64 -18.94 -10.05
C GLY A 407 7.02 -18.80 -8.66
N GLY A 408 6.87 -19.93 -7.98
CA GLY A 408 6.21 -20.04 -6.68
C GLY A 408 4.92 -20.84 -6.79
N ARG A 409 4.07 -20.79 -5.74
CA ARG A 409 2.79 -21.51 -5.71
C ARG A 409 1.76 -20.86 -6.63
N SER A 410 1.08 -21.69 -7.39
CA SER A 410 -0.04 -21.27 -8.24
C SER A 410 -1.20 -20.70 -7.42
N LYS A 411 -1.87 -19.69 -7.96
CA LYS A 411 -3.09 -19.09 -7.44
C LYS A 411 -4.27 -19.24 -8.39
N GLY A 412 -4.11 -20.02 -9.46
CA GLY A 412 -5.11 -20.16 -10.51
C GLY A 412 -5.36 -18.88 -11.30
N LEU A 413 -4.36 -18.00 -11.40
CA LEU A 413 -4.45 -16.74 -12.15
C LEU A 413 -4.27 -17.01 -13.64
N ASP A 414 -4.98 -16.26 -14.48
CA ASP A 414 -4.74 -16.24 -15.92
C ASP A 414 -3.43 -15.50 -16.23
N LEU A 415 -2.48 -16.20 -16.86
CA LEU A 415 -1.16 -15.67 -17.20
C LEU A 415 -0.99 -15.42 -18.70
N THR A 416 -2.05 -15.59 -19.49
CA THR A 416 -2.03 -15.51 -20.97
C THR A 416 -1.54 -14.15 -21.45
N ASP A 417 -2.00 -13.05 -20.84
CA ASP A 417 -1.62 -11.68 -21.22
C ASP A 417 -0.21 -11.29 -20.75
N LEU A 418 0.34 -11.98 -19.74
CA LEU A 418 1.68 -11.71 -19.23
C LEU A 418 2.77 -12.29 -20.15
N ALA A 419 2.55 -13.46 -20.74
CA ALA A 419 3.57 -14.19 -21.50
C ALA A 419 4.14 -13.40 -22.69
N PRO A 420 3.34 -12.71 -23.54
CA PRO A 420 3.85 -11.85 -24.60
C PRO A 420 4.73 -10.71 -24.10
N ILE A 421 4.35 -10.10 -22.94
CA ILE A 421 5.10 -9.02 -22.34
C ILE A 421 6.48 -9.49 -21.87
N VAL A 422 6.54 -10.67 -21.23
CA VAL A 422 7.79 -11.28 -20.80
C VAL A 422 8.68 -11.60 -22.00
N ALA A 423 8.13 -12.22 -23.06
CA ALA A 423 8.87 -12.55 -24.27
C ALA A 423 9.42 -11.29 -24.98
N GLU A 424 8.63 -10.22 -25.02
CA GLU A 424 9.09 -8.94 -25.59
C GLU A 424 10.17 -8.27 -24.74
N ARG A 425 10.02 -8.25 -23.41
CA ARG A 425 10.83 -7.42 -22.51
C ARG A 425 12.02 -8.14 -21.90
N CYS A 426 11.98 -9.46 -21.76
CA CYS A 426 13.07 -10.25 -21.19
C CYS A 426 13.97 -10.84 -22.26
N SER A 427 15.22 -11.06 -21.94
CA SER A 427 16.22 -11.76 -22.78
C SER A 427 16.32 -13.24 -22.38
N ALA A 428 16.00 -13.55 -21.13
CA ALA A 428 15.95 -14.91 -20.58
C ALA A 428 15.01 -14.95 -19.37
N ALA A 429 14.63 -16.15 -18.95
CA ALA A 429 13.90 -16.39 -17.70
C ALA A 429 14.48 -17.61 -16.96
N VAL A 430 14.40 -17.56 -15.62
CA VAL A 430 14.60 -18.70 -14.73
C VAL A 430 13.27 -18.99 -14.04
N VAL A 431 12.75 -20.19 -14.23
CA VAL A 431 11.46 -20.60 -13.65
C VAL A 431 11.67 -21.57 -12.49
N MET A 432 10.85 -21.44 -11.42
CA MET A 432 10.98 -22.25 -10.21
C MET A 432 9.65 -22.53 -9.52
N GLY A 433 9.63 -23.51 -8.62
CA GLY A 433 8.46 -23.86 -7.81
C GLY A 433 7.33 -24.50 -8.59
N GLU A 434 6.13 -24.51 -8.01
CA GLU A 434 4.94 -25.18 -8.54
C GLU A 434 4.54 -24.66 -9.95
N LEU A 435 4.75 -23.37 -10.21
CA LEU A 435 4.43 -22.73 -11.51
C LEU A 435 5.46 -23.00 -12.62
N ALA A 436 6.57 -23.68 -12.36
CA ALA A 436 7.67 -23.78 -13.32
C ALA A 436 7.25 -24.36 -14.68
N ASP A 437 6.47 -25.45 -14.69
CA ASP A 437 6.03 -26.11 -15.93
C ASP A 437 5.10 -25.21 -16.76
N GLU A 438 4.15 -24.56 -16.10
CA GLU A 438 3.19 -23.64 -16.72
C GLU A 438 3.88 -22.42 -17.31
N LEU A 439 4.77 -21.77 -16.54
CA LEU A 439 5.51 -20.58 -16.99
C LEU A 439 6.47 -20.88 -18.13
N GLU A 440 7.17 -22.02 -18.08
CA GLU A 440 8.03 -22.43 -19.19
C GLU A 440 7.25 -22.61 -20.49
N ALA A 441 6.11 -23.32 -20.43
CA ALA A 441 5.26 -23.54 -21.59
C ALA A 441 4.71 -22.22 -22.17
N LEU A 442 4.19 -21.35 -21.31
CA LEU A 442 3.63 -20.05 -21.71
C LEU A 442 4.70 -19.12 -22.30
N PHE A 443 5.86 -18.99 -21.68
CA PHE A 443 6.93 -18.10 -22.14
C PHE A 443 7.56 -18.60 -23.44
N ARG A 444 7.74 -19.94 -23.59
CA ARG A 444 8.19 -20.54 -24.88
C ARG A 444 7.15 -20.33 -25.97
N GLY A 445 5.88 -20.56 -25.68
CA GLY A 445 4.78 -20.33 -26.62
C GLY A 445 4.69 -18.88 -27.11
N ALA A 446 5.06 -17.92 -26.25
CA ALA A 446 5.15 -16.50 -26.58
C ALA A 446 6.46 -16.09 -27.28
N GLY A 447 7.43 -17.00 -27.46
CA GLY A 447 8.65 -16.76 -28.23
C GLY A 447 9.91 -16.52 -27.40
N LEU A 448 9.89 -16.65 -26.07
CA LEU A 448 11.11 -16.58 -25.26
C LEU A 448 11.91 -17.89 -25.39
N THR A 449 13.10 -17.83 -25.95
CA THR A 449 13.90 -19.03 -26.29
C THR A 449 14.81 -19.49 -25.16
N ARG A 450 15.30 -18.56 -24.30
CA ARG A 450 16.22 -18.88 -23.19
C ARG A 450 15.44 -18.96 -21.88
N ILE A 451 15.14 -20.19 -21.46
CA ILE A 451 14.44 -20.46 -20.21
C ILE A 451 15.16 -21.62 -19.51
N GLU A 452 15.58 -21.38 -18.29
CA GLU A 452 16.22 -22.34 -17.40
C GLU A 452 15.35 -22.62 -16.18
N ARG A 453 15.61 -23.74 -15.49
CA ARG A 453 14.90 -24.15 -14.27
C ARG A 453 15.80 -24.05 -13.06
N ALA A 454 15.20 -23.69 -11.92
CA ALA A 454 15.86 -23.71 -10.63
C ALA A 454 14.98 -24.40 -9.57
N ILE A 455 15.62 -24.97 -8.56
CA ILE A 455 14.95 -25.69 -7.47
C ILE A 455 14.80 -24.83 -6.20
N SER A 456 15.52 -23.73 -6.10
CA SER A 456 15.48 -22.78 -4.98
C SER A 456 15.77 -21.36 -5.47
N VAL A 457 15.58 -20.38 -4.61
CA VAL A 457 15.92 -18.97 -4.91
C VAL A 457 17.42 -18.81 -5.09
N GLU A 458 18.22 -19.49 -4.28
CA GLU A 458 19.68 -19.45 -4.36
C GLU A 458 20.16 -19.97 -5.71
N SER A 459 19.68 -21.16 -6.13
CA SER A 459 20.00 -21.72 -7.45
C SER A 459 19.47 -20.85 -8.59
N ALA A 460 18.32 -20.19 -8.43
CA ALA A 460 17.79 -19.26 -9.42
C ALA A 460 18.67 -18.01 -9.57
N VAL A 461 19.27 -17.52 -8.49
CA VAL A 461 20.25 -16.43 -8.54
C VAL A 461 21.52 -16.86 -9.26
N GLU A 462 22.04 -18.07 -9.00
CA GLU A 462 23.24 -18.62 -9.67
C GLU A 462 23.01 -18.79 -11.18
N VAL A 463 21.94 -19.49 -11.56
CA VAL A 463 21.57 -19.71 -12.97
C VAL A 463 21.30 -18.39 -13.68
N GLY A 464 20.52 -17.50 -13.05
CA GLY A 464 20.20 -16.19 -13.60
C GLY A 464 21.42 -15.29 -13.77
N THR A 465 22.39 -15.36 -12.86
CA THR A 465 23.67 -14.65 -12.96
C THR A 465 24.49 -15.16 -14.15
N SER A 466 24.55 -16.48 -14.36
CA SER A 466 25.25 -17.07 -15.51
C SER A 466 24.61 -16.61 -16.83
N LEU A 467 23.28 -16.67 -16.94
CA LEU A 467 22.55 -16.15 -18.10
C LEU A 467 22.82 -14.65 -18.31
N ALA A 468 22.80 -13.85 -17.24
CA ALA A 468 23.05 -12.42 -17.33
C ALA A 468 24.49 -12.10 -17.82
N HIS A 469 25.48 -12.90 -17.45
CA HIS A 469 26.84 -12.79 -17.98
C HIS A 469 26.91 -13.14 -19.46
N GLU A 470 26.23 -14.19 -19.90
CA GLU A 470 26.26 -14.62 -21.30
C GLU A 470 25.60 -13.61 -22.25
N ILE A 471 24.45 -13.03 -21.83
CA ILE A 471 23.67 -12.11 -22.67
C ILE A 471 24.02 -10.64 -22.45
N GLY A 472 24.76 -10.33 -21.40
CA GLY A 472 25.08 -8.97 -21.00
C GLY A 472 25.99 -8.27 -21.98
N ALA A 473 25.63 -7.06 -22.39
CA ALA A 473 26.45 -6.19 -23.24
C ALA A 473 26.96 -4.99 -22.44
N PRO A 474 28.17 -4.46 -22.75
CA PRO A 474 28.62 -3.21 -22.14
C PRO A 474 27.63 -2.07 -22.39
N SER A 475 27.36 -1.26 -21.36
CA SER A 475 26.53 -0.07 -21.46
C SER A 475 27.26 1.15 -20.87
N ALA A 476 26.76 2.34 -21.23
CA ALA A 476 27.40 3.60 -20.80
C ALA A 476 27.32 3.83 -19.29
N ASP A 477 26.31 3.27 -18.62
CA ASP A 477 26.12 3.34 -17.16
C ASP A 477 26.81 2.21 -16.39
N GLY A 478 27.54 1.33 -17.10
CA GLY A 478 28.26 0.19 -16.53
C GLY A 478 27.34 -1.00 -16.19
N ILE A 479 26.04 -0.93 -16.45
CA ILE A 479 25.09 -2.03 -16.21
C ILE A 479 24.98 -2.90 -17.47
N ARG A 480 25.51 -4.11 -17.42
CA ARG A 480 25.52 -5.06 -18.54
C ARG A 480 24.21 -5.82 -18.69
N ALA A 481 23.56 -6.13 -17.58
CA ALA A 481 22.27 -6.81 -17.52
C ALA A 481 21.58 -6.54 -16.19
N THR A 482 20.26 -6.78 -16.13
CA THR A 482 19.48 -6.80 -14.90
C THR A 482 19.00 -8.22 -14.63
N LEU A 483 19.19 -8.73 -13.40
CA LEU A 483 18.56 -9.94 -12.87
C LEU A 483 17.43 -9.52 -11.93
N LEU A 484 16.20 -9.80 -12.33
CA LEU A 484 14.99 -9.37 -11.63
C LEU A 484 14.25 -10.57 -11.03
N LEU A 485 14.15 -10.63 -9.70
CA LEU A 485 13.19 -11.50 -9.04
C LEU A 485 11.81 -10.83 -9.05
N SER A 486 10.86 -11.33 -9.84
CA SER A 486 9.46 -10.87 -9.87
C SER A 486 8.55 -12.09 -10.10
N PRO A 487 8.12 -12.76 -9.03
CA PRO A 487 7.85 -14.21 -9.06
C PRO A 487 6.50 -14.63 -9.60
N ILE A 488 5.48 -13.75 -9.70
CA ILE A 488 4.10 -14.10 -10.10
C ILE A 488 3.35 -14.87 -9.01
N GLY A 489 3.91 -16.01 -8.56
CA GLY A 489 3.33 -16.89 -7.55
C GLY A 489 3.56 -16.44 -6.11
N SER A 490 2.79 -17.00 -5.18
CA SER A 490 3.10 -16.87 -3.75
C SER A 490 4.33 -17.70 -3.39
N SER A 491 4.90 -17.45 -2.21
CA SER A 491 6.10 -18.17 -1.75
C SER A 491 5.80 -19.38 -0.84
N PHE A 492 4.52 -19.72 -0.65
CA PHE A 492 4.10 -20.78 0.27
C PHE A 492 4.45 -22.22 -0.16
N ASP A 493 4.97 -22.41 -1.36
CA ASP A 493 5.56 -23.66 -1.82
C ASP A 493 6.96 -23.90 -1.25
N MET A 494 7.67 -22.82 -0.87
CA MET A 494 9.04 -22.87 -0.37
C MET A 494 9.21 -22.23 1.03
N TYR A 495 8.34 -21.33 1.44
CA TYR A 495 8.47 -20.53 2.66
C TYR A 495 7.12 -20.33 3.36
N ASN A 496 7.13 -20.31 4.70
CA ASN A 496 5.93 -20.03 5.52
C ASN A 496 5.59 -18.51 5.59
N ASN A 497 5.93 -17.74 4.56
CA ASN A 497 5.72 -16.29 4.52
C ASN A 497 5.36 -15.87 3.10
N PRO A 498 4.36 -14.96 2.89
CA PRO A 498 3.83 -14.63 1.56
C PRO A 498 4.85 -14.14 0.53
N PHE A 499 5.90 -13.42 0.93
CA PHE A 499 6.95 -12.91 0.03
C PHE A 499 8.25 -12.49 0.75
N GLY A 500 8.20 -12.22 2.06
CA GLY A 500 9.34 -11.67 2.79
C GLY A 500 10.51 -12.65 2.86
N ALA A 501 10.29 -13.89 3.27
CA ALA A 501 11.35 -14.90 3.37
C ALA A 501 12.00 -15.18 2.00
N ARG A 502 11.21 -15.25 0.92
CA ARG A 502 11.73 -15.39 -0.45
C ARG A 502 12.61 -14.20 -0.86
N GLY A 503 12.17 -12.99 -0.51
CA GLY A 503 12.94 -11.77 -0.79
C GLY A 503 14.24 -11.69 0.02
N GLU A 504 14.24 -12.14 1.27
CA GLU A 504 15.46 -12.24 2.08
C GLU A 504 16.41 -13.32 1.56
N ALA A 505 15.89 -14.48 1.12
CA ALA A 505 16.71 -15.52 0.48
C ALA A 505 17.40 -15.00 -0.79
N PHE A 506 16.67 -14.25 -1.64
CA PHE A 506 17.26 -13.58 -2.81
C PHE A 506 18.35 -12.59 -2.40
N ARG A 507 18.08 -11.73 -1.40
CA ARG A 507 19.06 -10.77 -0.89
C ARG A 507 20.33 -11.48 -0.39
N ALA A 508 20.17 -12.52 0.43
CA ALA A 508 21.28 -13.30 0.97
C ALA A 508 22.12 -13.95 -0.13
N ALA A 509 21.49 -14.58 -1.13
CA ALA A 509 22.15 -15.20 -2.26
C ALA A 509 22.97 -14.19 -3.10
N VAL A 510 22.41 -13.00 -3.35
CA VAL A 510 23.11 -11.92 -4.05
C VAL A 510 24.31 -11.41 -3.24
N LEU A 511 24.15 -11.17 -1.93
CA LEU A 511 25.22 -10.66 -1.07
C LEU A 511 26.34 -11.68 -0.89
N ALA A 512 26.06 -12.99 -0.93
CA ALA A 512 27.08 -14.03 -0.93
C ALA A 512 27.99 -13.94 -2.17
N GLN A 513 27.46 -13.58 -3.34
CA GLN A 513 28.26 -13.34 -4.56
C GLN A 513 29.14 -12.09 -4.43
N VAL A 514 28.68 -11.04 -3.73
CA VAL A 514 29.49 -9.84 -3.43
C VAL A 514 30.71 -10.21 -2.57
N GLY A 515 30.50 -11.08 -1.57
CA GLY A 515 31.59 -11.55 -0.68
C GLY A 515 32.61 -12.44 -1.38
N ALA A 516 32.21 -13.24 -2.37
CA ALA A 516 33.07 -14.12 -3.13
C ALA A 516 33.93 -13.38 -4.18
N THR A 517 33.60 -12.13 -4.48
CA THR A 517 34.31 -11.30 -5.50
C THR A 517 35.34 -10.35 -4.84
N ARG A 518 35.45 -10.30 -3.53
CA ARG A 518 36.47 -9.61 -2.75
C ARG A 518 37.57 -10.58 -2.32
#